data_c8cc95ab0306017715323d7a335cbe62
#
_entry.id   c8cc95ab0306017715323d7a335cbe62
#
_cell.length_a   1.000
_cell.length_b   1.000
_cell.length_c   1.000
_cell.angle_alpha   90.00
_cell.angle_beta   90.00
_cell.angle_gamma   90.00
#
_symmetry.space_group_name_H-M   'P 1'
#
loop_
_entity.id
_entity.type
_entity.pdbx_description
1 polymer ?
#
loop_
_entity_poly.entity_id
_entity_poly.type
_entity_poly.pdbx_seq_one_letter_code
_entity_poly.pdbx_strand_id
1 'polypeptide(L)'
;KGYSLAEKDQTLWHAPGKFDKITGEIHKKTDDNPQPPKYQEVFGHTLLELAEQNPKIMGVTPAMPSGSSLNIMMREMPDRAFDVGIAEQHAVTFSAGLATQGLIPFCNIYSTFLQRAYDQVIHDVALQNLPVIFCVENNAWGLSTPSSEQFKCKP
;
A
#
# COMPACT_ATOMS: atom_id res chain seq x y z
N LYS A 1 -9.90 -21.58 3.70
CA LYS A 1 -10.25 -22.67 4.63
C LYS A 1 -9.58 -23.96 4.21
N GLY A 2 -9.15 -24.75 5.20
CA GLY A 2 -8.57 -26.08 4.96
C GLY A 2 -7.05 -26.14 5.05
N TYR A 3 -6.36 -25.03 5.28
CA TYR A 3 -4.92 -25.03 5.56
C TYR A 3 -4.64 -24.27 6.85
N SER A 4 -4.38 -25.03 7.92
CA SER A 4 -4.31 -24.51 9.30
C SER A 4 -3.24 -23.43 9.51
N LEU A 5 -2.11 -23.51 8.80
CA LEU A 5 -1.05 -22.51 8.91
C LEU A 5 -1.46 -21.17 8.31
N ALA A 6 -2.17 -21.19 7.16
CA ALA A 6 -2.70 -19.98 6.56
C ALA A 6 -3.86 -19.37 7.37
N GLU A 7 -4.61 -20.19 8.09
CA GLU A 7 -5.67 -19.72 8.98
C GLU A 7 -5.10 -19.03 10.25
N LYS A 8 -3.89 -19.41 10.68
CA LYS A 8 -3.21 -18.80 11.83
C LYS A 8 -2.53 -17.47 11.50
N ASP A 9 -1.94 -17.36 10.31
CA ASP A 9 -1.26 -16.14 9.85
C ASP A 9 -1.56 -15.88 8.37
N GLN A 10 -2.67 -15.19 8.14
CA GLN A 10 -3.16 -14.89 6.79
C GLN A 10 -2.22 -13.95 6.03
N THR A 11 -1.54 -13.05 6.72
CA THR A 11 -0.62 -12.08 6.11
C THR A 11 0.60 -12.79 5.54
N LEU A 12 1.24 -13.66 6.34
CA LEU A 12 2.40 -14.45 5.92
C LEU A 12 2.05 -15.38 4.75
N TRP A 13 0.86 -16.01 4.82
CA TRP A 13 0.42 -17.01 3.84
C TRP A 13 -0.34 -16.43 2.64
N HIS A 14 -0.51 -15.12 2.56
CA HIS A 14 -1.11 -14.49 1.39
C HIS A 14 -0.25 -14.68 0.12
N ALA A 15 1.07 -14.57 0.27
CA ALA A 15 2.03 -14.83 -0.81
C ALA A 15 3.36 -15.39 -0.23
N PRO A 16 3.37 -16.63 0.27
CA PRO A 16 4.47 -17.16 1.11
C PRO A 16 5.76 -17.45 0.33
N GLY A 17 5.76 -17.37 -1.00
CA GLY A 17 6.89 -17.80 -1.81
C GLY A 17 7.02 -19.33 -1.86
N LYS A 18 8.26 -19.84 -1.92
CA LYS A 18 8.51 -21.29 -1.92
C LYS A 18 8.45 -21.82 -0.50
N PHE A 19 7.69 -22.89 -0.28
CA PHE A 19 7.57 -23.55 1.02
C PHE A 19 7.41 -25.08 0.85
N ASP A 20 7.74 -25.83 1.89
CA ASP A 20 7.46 -27.25 1.96
C ASP A 20 5.98 -27.49 2.24
N LYS A 21 5.27 -28.16 1.34
CA LYS A 21 3.82 -28.37 1.44
C LYS A 21 3.38 -29.30 2.58
N ILE A 22 4.32 -30.11 3.12
CA ILE A 22 4.03 -31.08 4.20
C ILE A 22 4.26 -30.42 5.56
N THR A 23 5.42 -29.77 5.73
CA THR A 23 5.81 -29.15 7.00
C THR A 23 5.32 -27.71 7.14
N GLY A 24 5.07 -27.03 6.02
CA GLY A 24 4.77 -25.60 5.98
C GLY A 24 6.00 -24.71 6.18
N GLU A 25 7.20 -25.27 6.14
CA GLU A 25 8.42 -24.49 6.29
C GLU A 25 8.66 -23.61 5.06
N ILE A 26 8.77 -22.30 5.28
CA ILE A 26 9.02 -21.33 4.22
C ILE A 26 10.52 -21.24 3.97
N HIS A 27 10.92 -21.52 2.73
CA HIS A 27 12.31 -21.42 2.30
C HIS A 27 12.72 -19.95 2.20
N LYS A 28 13.33 -19.40 3.23
CA LYS A 28 13.95 -18.07 3.19
C LYS A 28 15.18 -18.15 2.27
N LYS A 29 15.25 -17.26 1.29
CA LYS A 29 16.54 -16.99 0.64
C LYS A 29 17.40 -16.28 1.67
N THR A 30 18.41 -16.95 2.19
CA THR A 30 19.47 -16.35 2.99
C THR A 30 20.38 -15.60 2.01
N ASP A 31 20.17 -14.32 1.87
CA ASP A 31 21.17 -13.43 1.31
C ASP A 31 21.89 -12.84 2.52
N ASP A 32 23.13 -13.30 2.74
CA ASP A 32 23.95 -12.88 3.90
C ASP A 32 24.46 -11.43 3.78
N ASN A 33 24.17 -10.76 2.64
CA ASN A 33 24.49 -9.36 2.46
C ASN A 33 23.42 -8.46 3.13
N PRO A 34 23.82 -7.41 3.84
CA PRO A 34 22.87 -6.44 4.38
C PRO A 34 22.09 -5.80 3.23
N GLN A 35 20.79 -6.04 3.22
CA GLN A 35 19.90 -5.45 2.21
C GLN A 35 19.52 -4.04 2.63
N PRO A 36 19.47 -3.08 1.70
CA PRO A 36 18.95 -1.75 2.00
C PRO A 36 17.46 -1.86 2.42
N PRO A 37 16.96 -0.91 3.21
CA PRO A 37 15.54 -0.90 3.58
C PRO A 37 14.68 -0.79 2.32
N LYS A 38 13.51 -1.40 2.33
CA LYS A 38 12.55 -1.28 1.23
C LYS A 38 12.00 0.14 1.18
N TYR A 39 11.75 0.66 -0.03
CA TYR A 39 11.16 2.00 -0.19
C TYR A 39 9.88 2.20 0.61
N GLN A 40 9.00 1.19 0.63
CA GLN A 40 7.75 1.23 1.42
C GLN A 40 8.01 1.38 2.93
N GLU A 41 9.07 0.75 3.47
CA GLU A 41 9.43 0.87 4.89
C GLU A 41 9.94 2.28 5.21
N VAL A 42 10.80 2.82 4.33
CA VAL A 42 11.27 4.22 4.45
C VAL A 42 10.07 5.17 4.40
N PHE A 43 9.16 4.96 3.43
CA PHE A 43 7.95 5.75 3.32
C PHE A 43 7.09 5.69 4.60
N GLY A 44 6.81 4.47 5.11
CA GLY A 44 5.95 4.30 6.30
C GLY A 44 6.50 5.00 7.54
N HIS A 45 7.82 4.92 7.78
CA HIS A 45 8.47 5.63 8.89
C HIS A 45 8.46 7.15 8.68
N THR A 46 8.80 7.62 7.48
CA THR A 46 8.76 9.05 7.15
C THR A 46 7.37 9.64 7.29
N LEU A 47 6.33 8.90 6.84
CA LEU A 47 4.95 9.36 6.99
C LEU A 47 4.56 9.50 8.47
N LEU A 48 4.96 8.55 9.32
CA LEU A 48 4.74 8.65 10.76
C LEU A 48 5.43 9.89 11.36
N GLU A 49 6.72 10.09 11.06
CA GLU A 49 7.47 11.28 11.53
C GLU A 49 6.81 12.60 11.09
N LEU A 50 6.35 12.68 9.86
CA LEU A 50 5.62 13.86 9.37
C LEU A 50 4.27 14.04 10.07
N ALA A 51 3.57 12.95 10.36
CA ALA A 51 2.29 12.98 11.04
C ALA A 51 2.42 13.37 12.53
N GLU A 52 3.53 13.04 13.17
CA GLU A 52 3.86 13.52 14.52
C GLU A 52 4.01 15.05 14.56
N GLN A 53 4.60 15.62 13.52
CA GLN A 53 4.83 17.07 13.42
C GLN A 53 3.61 17.83 12.90
N ASN A 54 2.71 17.18 12.17
CA ASN A 54 1.55 17.83 11.58
C ASN A 54 0.26 17.01 11.78
N PRO A 55 -0.67 17.49 12.63
CA PRO A 55 -1.90 16.78 12.94
C PRO A 55 -2.88 16.68 11.76
N LYS A 56 -2.65 17.39 10.67
CA LYS A 56 -3.49 17.35 9.46
C LYS A 56 -3.19 16.16 8.54
N ILE A 57 -2.06 15.49 8.73
CA ILE A 57 -1.67 14.37 7.88
C ILE A 57 -2.51 13.14 8.20
N MET A 58 -3.10 12.57 7.16
CA MET A 58 -3.93 11.36 7.19
C MET A 58 -3.38 10.33 6.22
N GLY A 59 -3.42 9.06 6.60
CA GLY A 59 -3.06 7.94 5.72
C GLY A 59 -4.31 7.18 5.28
N VAL A 60 -4.40 6.84 3.99
CA VAL A 60 -5.50 6.04 3.43
C VAL A 60 -4.92 4.94 2.56
N THR A 61 -5.42 3.72 2.68
CA THR A 61 -5.04 2.61 1.81
C THR A 61 -6.23 1.69 1.53
N PRO A 62 -6.37 1.15 0.30
CA PRO A 62 -7.36 0.14 -0.01
C PRO A 62 -6.77 -1.27 0.19
N ALA A 63 -7.00 -1.87 1.37
CA ALA A 63 -6.61 -3.23 1.75
C ALA A 63 -5.10 -3.55 1.64
N MET A 64 -4.23 -2.55 1.77
CA MET A 64 -2.79 -2.75 1.64
C MET A 64 -1.98 -2.15 2.81
N PRO A 65 -2.39 -2.35 4.07
CA PRO A 65 -1.70 -1.73 5.20
C PRO A 65 -0.24 -2.16 5.32
N SER A 66 0.07 -3.44 5.13
CA SER A 66 1.44 -3.95 5.17
C SER A 66 2.21 -3.72 3.88
N GLY A 67 1.54 -3.77 2.73
CA GLY A 67 2.13 -3.55 1.42
C GLY A 67 2.63 -2.12 1.23
N SER A 68 1.91 -1.15 1.76
CA SER A 68 2.29 0.27 1.76
C SER A 68 3.04 0.71 3.01
N SER A 69 3.27 -0.18 3.98
CA SER A 69 3.78 0.12 5.32
C SER A 69 2.95 1.17 6.10
N LEU A 70 1.70 1.43 5.69
CA LEU A 70 0.79 2.30 6.44
C LEU A 70 0.42 1.70 7.81
N ASN A 71 0.55 0.39 7.97
CA ASN A 71 0.39 -0.30 9.26
C ASN A 71 1.29 0.27 10.38
N ILE A 72 2.38 0.96 10.04
CA ILE A 72 3.24 1.66 11.01
C ILE A 72 2.45 2.81 11.63
N MET A 73 1.89 3.69 10.80
CA MET A 73 1.07 4.80 11.28
C MET A 73 -0.24 4.34 11.93
N MET A 74 -0.87 3.26 11.44
CA MET A 74 -2.09 2.69 12.01
C MET A 74 -1.92 2.24 13.47
N ARG A 75 -0.75 1.76 13.84
CA ARG A 75 -0.46 1.32 15.22
C ARG A 75 -0.31 2.49 16.18
N GLU A 76 0.37 3.54 15.74
CA GLU A 76 0.68 4.69 16.57
C GLU A 76 -0.44 5.75 16.56
N MET A 77 -1.15 5.86 15.44
CA MET A 77 -2.17 6.89 15.19
C MET A 77 -3.41 6.29 14.50
N PRO A 78 -4.15 5.38 15.16
CA PRO A 78 -5.28 4.65 14.54
C PRO A 78 -6.40 5.57 14.05
N ASP A 79 -6.58 6.74 14.65
CA ASP A 79 -7.60 7.72 14.24
C ASP A 79 -7.21 8.55 13.00
N ARG A 80 -5.99 8.35 12.48
CA ARG A 80 -5.46 9.13 11.35
C ARG A 80 -4.96 8.25 10.19
N ALA A 81 -5.12 6.95 10.27
CA ALA A 81 -4.72 6.01 9.23
C ALA A 81 -5.84 4.99 9.00
N PHE A 82 -6.34 4.91 7.76
CA PHE A 82 -7.55 4.22 7.39
C PHE A 82 -7.30 3.15 6.33
N ASP A 83 -7.75 1.94 6.60
CA ASP A 83 -7.90 0.90 5.58
C ASP A 83 -9.38 0.83 5.18
N VAL A 84 -9.66 1.16 3.92
CA VAL A 84 -11.03 1.20 3.39
C VAL A 84 -11.45 -0.13 2.74
N GLY A 85 -10.65 -1.17 2.89
CA GLY A 85 -10.87 -2.45 2.23
C GLY A 85 -10.51 -2.43 0.74
N ILE A 86 -10.88 -3.48 -0.01
CA ILE A 86 -10.63 -3.56 -1.46
C ILE A 86 -11.63 -2.65 -2.19
N ALA A 87 -11.40 -1.33 -2.09
CA ALA A 87 -12.31 -0.31 -2.58
C ALA A 87 -11.52 0.94 -3.04
N GLU A 88 -10.80 0.82 -4.14
CA GLU A 88 -9.89 1.85 -4.64
C GLU A 88 -10.61 3.16 -4.97
N GLN A 89 -11.81 3.09 -5.57
CA GLN A 89 -12.64 4.26 -5.84
C GLN A 89 -12.99 4.99 -4.53
N HIS A 90 -13.38 4.22 -3.50
CA HIS A 90 -13.69 4.79 -2.19
C HIS A 90 -12.46 5.42 -1.53
N ALA A 91 -11.26 4.80 -1.66
CA ALA A 91 -10.03 5.37 -1.13
C ALA A 91 -9.76 6.77 -1.68
N VAL A 92 -9.95 6.95 -2.99
CA VAL A 92 -9.75 8.26 -3.65
C VAL A 92 -10.82 9.27 -3.23
N THR A 93 -12.11 8.91 -3.30
CA THR A 93 -13.20 9.80 -2.89
C THR A 93 -13.13 10.16 -1.41
N PHE A 94 -12.79 9.21 -0.54
CA PHE A 94 -12.59 9.46 0.89
C PHE A 94 -11.42 10.43 1.13
N SER A 95 -10.30 10.23 0.44
CA SER A 95 -9.16 11.16 0.50
C SER A 95 -9.55 12.56 0.02
N ALA A 96 -10.33 12.67 -1.06
CA ALA A 96 -10.87 13.94 -1.52
C ALA A 96 -11.74 14.61 -0.45
N GLY A 97 -12.60 13.85 0.22
CA GLY A 97 -13.42 14.32 1.34
C GLY A 97 -12.58 14.85 2.50
N LEU A 98 -11.50 14.16 2.89
CA LEU A 98 -10.56 14.63 3.91
C LEU A 98 -9.89 15.95 3.50
N ALA A 99 -9.49 16.06 2.24
CA ALA A 99 -8.86 17.27 1.71
C ALA A 99 -9.79 18.48 1.72
N THR A 100 -11.11 18.31 1.50
CA THR A 100 -12.10 19.40 1.60
C THR A 100 -12.21 19.97 3.01
N GLN A 101 -11.83 19.19 4.03
CA GLN A 101 -11.81 19.62 5.43
C GLN A 101 -10.46 20.22 5.85
N GLY A 102 -9.55 20.48 4.91
CA GLY A 102 -8.23 21.06 5.15
C GLY A 102 -7.23 20.07 5.76
N LEU A 103 -7.50 18.75 5.64
CA LEU A 103 -6.57 17.69 5.98
C LEU A 103 -5.64 17.41 4.79
N ILE A 104 -4.55 16.70 5.06
CA ILE A 104 -3.53 16.35 4.07
C ILE A 104 -3.51 14.82 3.92
N PRO A 105 -4.35 14.26 3.05
CA PRO A 105 -4.41 12.81 2.88
C PRO A 105 -3.29 12.29 1.97
N PHE A 106 -2.61 11.26 2.44
CA PHE A 106 -1.70 10.41 1.70
C PHE A 106 -2.48 9.15 1.28
N CYS A 107 -2.89 9.08 0.03
CA CYS A 107 -3.60 7.93 -0.55
C CYS A 107 -2.59 6.94 -1.12
N ASN A 108 -2.36 5.85 -0.39
CA ASN A 108 -1.38 4.82 -0.72
C ASN A 108 -2.04 3.70 -1.51
N ILE A 109 -1.70 3.59 -2.78
CA ILE A 109 -2.37 2.67 -3.69
C ILE A 109 -1.38 2.12 -4.72
N TYR A 110 -1.49 0.83 -5.05
CA TYR A 110 -0.66 0.25 -6.11
C TYR A 110 -1.08 0.78 -7.48
N SER A 111 -0.10 1.01 -8.35
CA SER A 111 -0.32 1.54 -9.70
C SER A 111 -1.35 0.74 -10.51
N THR A 112 -1.30 -0.59 -10.41
CA THR A 112 -2.26 -1.48 -11.10
C THR A 112 -3.67 -1.39 -10.53
N PHE A 113 -3.81 -1.09 -9.24
CA PHE A 113 -5.11 -0.97 -8.59
C PHE A 113 -5.72 0.43 -8.74
N LEU A 114 -4.89 1.45 -8.88
CA LEU A 114 -5.33 2.83 -9.12
C LEU A 114 -6.18 2.97 -10.40
N GLN A 115 -6.00 2.07 -11.36
CA GLN A 115 -6.83 2.03 -12.58
C GLN A 115 -8.33 1.94 -12.27
N ARG A 116 -8.72 1.28 -11.15
CA ARG A 116 -10.13 1.18 -10.74
C ARG A 116 -10.72 2.49 -10.21
N ALA A 117 -9.87 3.46 -9.88
CA ALA A 117 -10.26 4.75 -9.35
C ALA A 117 -9.97 5.91 -10.32
N TYR A 118 -9.80 5.61 -11.61
CA TYR A 118 -9.43 6.58 -12.62
C TYR A 118 -10.40 7.77 -12.67
N ASP A 119 -11.69 7.49 -12.70
CA ASP A 119 -12.73 8.51 -12.74
C ASP A 119 -12.73 9.38 -11.47
N GLN A 120 -12.50 8.79 -10.30
CA GLN A 120 -12.46 9.50 -9.02
C GLN A 120 -11.23 10.41 -8.93
N VAL A 121 -10.08 9.98 -9.47
CA VAL A 121 -8.88 10.83 -9.53
C VAL A 121 -9.17 12.09 -10.37
N ILE A 122 -9.87 11.95 -11.49
CA ILE A 122 -10.22 13.08 -12.34
C ILE A 122 -11.32 13.92 -11.68
N HIS A 123 -12.46 13.32 -11.38
CA HIS A 123 -13.67 14.02 -10.98
C HIS A 123 -13.60 14.54 -9.54
N ASP A 124 -13.18 13.68 -8.60
CA ASP A 124 -13.25 14.00 -7.18
C ASP A 124 -12.02 14.78 -6.68
N VAL A 125 -10.88 14.66 -7.37
CA VAL A 125 -9.63 15.29 -6.95
C VAL A 125 -9.18 16.38 -7.92
N ALA A 126 -8.91 16.01 -9.19
CA ALA A 126 -8.23 16.90 -10.11
C ALA A 126 -9.13 18.08 -10.55
N LEU A 127 -10.38 17.83 -10.93
CA LEU A 127 -11.31 18.89 -11.33
C LEU A 127 -11.64 19.84 -10.18
N GLN A 128 -11.60 19.34 -8.93
CA GLN A 128 -11.84 20.15 -7.74
C GLN A 128 -10.56 20.79 -7.19
N ASN A 129 -9.40 20.52 -7.81
CA ASN A 129 -8.09 21.03 -7.38
C ASN A 129 -7.80 20.76 -5.89
N LEU A 130 -8.09 19.54 -5.42
CA LEU A 130 -7.89 19.14 -4.04
C LEU A 130 -6.46 18.62 -3.79
N PRO A 131 -5.84 18.96 -2.66
CA PRO A 131 -4.46 18.56 -2.34
C PRO A 131 -4.36 17.12 -1.80
N VAL A 132 -4.77 16.14 -2.60
CA VAL A 132 -4.57 14.72 -2.28
C VAL A 132 -3.19 14.28 -2.76
N ILE A 133 -2.42 13.66 -1.87
CA ILE A 133 -1.10 13.11 -2.20
C ILE A 133 -1.26 11.63 -2.53
N PHE A 134 -1.05 11.27 -3.80
CA PHE A 134 -1.07 9.88 -4.23
C PHE A 134 0.32 9.25 -4.09
N CYS A 135 0.42 8.25 -3.22
CA CYS A 135 1.61 7.42 -3.09
C CYS A 135 1.40 6.16 -3.93
N VAL A 136 1.89 6.21 -5.16
CA VAL A 136 1.70 5.12 -6.13
C VAL A 136 2.87 4.16 -6.02
N GLU A 137 2.62 3.00 -5.45
CA GLU A 137 3.61 1.98 -5.19
C GLU A 137 3.56 0.85 -6.23
N ASN A 138 4.59 0.00 -6.20
CA ASN A 138 4.70 -1.18 -7.05
C ASN A 138 4.50 -0.84 -8.53
N ASN A 139 5.31 0.10 -9.02
CA ASN A 139 5.32 0.44 -10.45
C ASN A 139 5.76 -0.78 -11.26
N ALA A 140 4.80 -1.46 -11.88
CA ALA A 140 5.03 -2.54 -12.84
C ALA A 140 5.82 -2.08 -14.10
N TRP A 141 6.14 -0.80 -14.18
CA TRP A 141 6.89 -0.18 -15.26
C TRP A 141 8.40 -0.28 -15.06
N GLY A 142 8.90 -1.46 -14.79
CA GLY A 142 10.32 -1.64 -15.06
C GLY A 142 11.23 -2.11 -13.96
N LEU A 143 10.76 -2.69 -12.87
CA LEU A 143 11.66 -3.35 -11.94
C LEU A 143 11.44 -4.87 -11.96
N SER A 144 12.34 -5.50 -12.66
CA SER A 144 12.86 -6.86 -12.60
C SER A 144 12.35 -7.78 -11.48
N THR A 145 11.07 -8.14 -11.54
CA THR A 145 10.67 -9.47 -11.08
C THR A 145 10.33 -10.32 -12.31
N PRO A 146 10.56 -11.63 -12.28
CA PRO A 146 10.21 -12.49 -13.41
C PRO A 146 8.74 -12.38 -13.88
N SER A 147 7.86 -11.89 -13.02
CA SER A 147 6.45 -11.58 -13.32
C SER A 147 6.24 -10.24 -14.04
N SER A 148 7.21 -9.33 -14.04
CA SER A 148 7.09 -8.02 -14.70
C SER A 148 7.31 -8.09 -16.21
N GLU A 149 7.81 -9.20 -16.74
CA GLU A 149 7.96 -9.38 -18.19
C GLU A 149 6.63 -9.43 -18.95
N GLN A 150 5.54 -9.77 -18.26
CA GLN A 150 4.21 -9.86 -18.87
C GLN A 150 3.61 -8.48 -19.22
N PHE A 151 4.16 -7.39 -18.68
CA PHE A 151 3.63 -6.03 -18.85
C PHE A 151 4.57 -5.09 -19.62
N LYS A 152 5.61 -5.62 -20.28
CA LYS A 152 6.40 -4.81 -21.20
C LYS A 152 5.54 -4.46 -22.42
N CYS A 153 5.01 -3.25 -22.46
CA CYS A 153 4.58 -2.66 -23.72
C CYS A 153 5.80 -2.67 -24.67
N LYS A 154 5.78 -3.50 -25.69
CA LYS A 154 6.73 -3.36 -26.79
C LYS A 154 6.38 -2.06 -27.54
N PRO A 155 7.39 -1.31 -27.96
CA PRO A 155 7.20 -0.11 -28.77
C PRO A 155 6.50 -0.43 -30.08
#